data_07acd2bc4122b9125859852e93b884ed
#
_entry.id   07acd2bc4122b9125859852e93b884ed
#
_cell.length_a   1.000
_cell.length_b   1.000
_cell.length_c   1.000
_cell.angle_alpha   90.00
_cell.angle_beta   90.00
_cell.angle_gamma   90.00
#
_symmetry.space_group_name_H-M   'P 1'
#
loop_
_entity.id
_entity.type
_entity.pdbx_description
1 polymer ?
#
loop_
_entity_poly.entity_id
_entity_poly.type
_entity_poly.pdbx_seq_one_letter_code
_entity_poly.pdbx_strand_id
1 'polypeptide(L)'
;MKPIPSESSVRMPFVSTRQALSRRRFLVGSGIALSLPFLESMSPAFARGAEKAPATPRRMFAICNNLGLLPEEFFPKTTGRGYTPSPYLEALRDHRDQFTVFSGVSHPDVDGGHPADNCFLTAAPHPGSGGFRNTISLDQYIAERIGHLTRFPSLNLGVNVDRGARSLSWTGSGVLIPCEEKASDVFRRLFLQGSAAETENQVRKLELGQSILDAVAGQATTLKKNVSGADRDRLDQYFTSVRELEQRMQMSREWERKPKPAVSASVPLDPESPRDYMEKVRLMYDLARLAFETDSTRSIALLLDSVNSPVIELGDTKLTEAYHNLSHHGRSEAKIAQLKAIDLWHMQLISGMLTELKRVKEQGDTLLDRTMILYGSNLGNANTHVTTNLPILFAGGGFKHGQHLAFDTQRNYPLPNLFVSMLQRMGIESDKFASSTGTMRGLEMA
;
A
#
# COMPACT_ATOMS: atom_id res chain seq x y z
N MET A 1 59.94 -24.44 -34.00
CA MET A 1 59.04 -23.30 -34.09
C MET A 1 57.77 -23.65 -33.28
N LYS A 2 57.61 -23.09 -32.08
CA LYS A 2 56.41 -23.23 -31.27
C LYS A 2 55.51 -22.02 -31.55
N PRO A 3 54.18 -22.15 -31.66
CA PRO A 3 53.28 -21.00 -31.82
C PRO A 3 53.04 -20.32 -30.48
N ILE A 4 53.00 -19.01 -30.51
CA ILE A 4 52.72 -18.07 -29.42
C ILE A 4 51.22 -18.14 -29.06
N PRO A 5 50.81 -18.15 -27.79
CA PRO A 5 49.42 -18.08 -27.41
C PRO A 5 48.87 -16.65 -27.56
N SER A 6 47.65 -16.54 -28.07
CA SER A 6 46.90 -15.32 -28.24
C SER A 6 46.55 -14.69 -26.87
N GLU A 7 46.88 -13.42 -26.71
CA GLU A 7 46.47 -12.59 -25.57
C GLU A 7 44.95 -12.47 -25.48
N SER A 8 44.39 -12.95 -24.37
CA SER A 8 43.02 -12.64 -23.97
C SER A 8 42.98 -11.18 -23.53
N SER A 9 42.32 -10.33 -24.31
CA SER A 9 42.04 -8.95 -23.93
C SER A 9 41.13 -8.90 -22.70
N VAL A 10 41.74 -8.67 -21.56
CA VAL A 10 41.03 -8.27 -20.35
C VAL A 10 40.45 -6.87 -20.60
N ARG A 11 39.14 -6.77 -20.78
CA ARG A 11 38.45 -5.48 -20.81
C ARG A 11 38.56 -4.87 -19.41
N MET A 12 39.44 -3.91 -19.24
CA MET A 12 39.47 -3.09 -18.01
C MET A 12 38.19 -2.26 -17.94
N PRO A 13 37.54 -2.16 -16.76
CA PRO A 13 36.41 -1.30 -16.62
C PRO A 13 36.80 0.15 -16.86
N PHE A 14 36.05 0.84 -17.71
CA PHE A 14 36.26 2.24 -18.02
C PHE A 14 35.97 3.09 -16.79
N VAL A 15 36.99 3.58 -16.10
CA VAL A 15 36.86 4.49 -15.00
C VAL A 15 36.89 5.92 -15.51
N SER A 16 35.75 6.60 -15.55
CA SER A 16 35.68 8.02 -15.86
C SER A 16 36.35 8.85 -14.77
N THR A 17 37.46 9.47 -15.07
CA THR A 17 38.20 10.40 -14.17
C THR A 17 37.63 11.81 -14.17
N ARG A 18 36.53 12.06 -14.90
CA ARG A 18 35.87 13.37 -14.94
C ARG A 18 35.01 13.58 -13.68
N GLN A 19 35.04 14.80 -13.16
CA GLN A 19 34.30 15.20 -11.96
C GLN A 19 32.83 14.80 -12.06
N ALA A 20 32.32 14.19 -11.00
CA ALA A 20 30.91 13.84 -10.88
C ALA A 20 30.04 15.09 -11.08
N LEU A 21 29.17 15.05 -12.09
CA LEU A 21 28.20 16.13 -12.32
C LEU A 21 27.18 16.14 -11.18
N SER A 22 27.17 17.21 -10.39
CA SER A 22 26.13 17.36 -9.38
C SER A 22 24.79 17.63 -10.06
N ARG A 23 23.72 17.01 -9.58
CA ARG A 23 22.33 17.23 -10.02
C ARG A 23 22.00 18.71 -10.22
N ARG A 24 22.49 19.56 -9.31
CA ARG A 24 22.28 21.01 -9.32
C ARG A 24 22.99 21.71 -10.50
N ARG A 25 24.20 21.29 -10.89
CA ARG A 25 24.92 21.87 -12.02
C ARG A 25 24.36 21.45 -13.36
N PHE A 26 23.85 20.23 -13.48
CA PHE A 26 23.21 19.75 -14.69
C PHE A 26 21.87 20.48 -14.96
N LEU A 27 21.08 20.69 -13.92
CA LEU A 27 19.78 21.38 -14.01
C LEU A 27 19.90 22.87 -14.28
N VAL A 28 20.95 23.53 -13.77
CA VAL A 28 21.21 24.96 -14.02
C VAL A 28 21.71 25.23 -15.45
N GLY A 29 22.35 24.24 -16.08
CA GLY A 29 22.90 24.39 -17.44
C GLY A 29 21.90 24.19 -18.57
N SER A 30 20.76 23.54 -18.33
CA SER A 30 19.82 23.15 -19.39
C SER A 30 18.54 23.98 -19.51
N GLY A 31 18.28 24.90 -18.54
CA GLY A 31 17.09 25.79 -18.57
C GLY A 31 15.73 25.05 -18.56
N ILE A 32 15.72 23.74 -18.45
CA ILE A 32 14.52 22.90 -18.44
C ILE A 32 14.58 22.01 -17.21
N ALA A 33 13.65 22.20 -16.27
CA ALA A 33 13.49 21.34 -15.11
C ALA A 33 12.82 20.01 -15.51
N LEU A 34 13.55 19.14 -16.21
CA LEU A 34 13.17 17.74 -16.39
C LEU A 34 13.60 16.98 -15.14
N SER A 35 12.66 16.40 -14.40
CA SER A 35 13.00 15.39 -13.41
C SER A 35 13.47 14.15 -14.15
N LEU A 36 14.78 14.02 -14.31
CA LEU A 36 15.36 12.80 -14.84
C LEU A 36 15.15 11.67 -13.83
N PRO A 37 14.78 10.47 -14.26
CA PRO A 37 14.88 9.29 -13.43
C PRO A 37 16.31 9.18 -12.90
N PHE A 38 16.50 8.56 -11.74
CA PHE A 38 17.81 8.40 -11.12
C PHE A 38 18.74 7.69 -12.09
N LEU A 39 19.73 8.41 -12.63
CA LEU A 39 20.70 7.81 -13.56
C LEU A 39 21.87 7.24 -12.74
N GLU A 40 22.31 6.02 -13.07
CA GLU A 40 23.46 5.35 -12.42
C GLU A 40 24.73 6.22 -12.44
N SER A 41 24.92 7.03 -13.50
CA SER A 41 26.01 7.99 -13.61
C SER A 41 25.97 9.16 -12.60
N MET A 42 24.87 9.30 -11.83
CA MET A 42 24.74 10.29 -10.76
C MET A 42 25.21 9.76 -9.40
N SER A 43 25.53 8.47 -9.29
CA SER A 43 26.18 7.90 -8.11
C SER A 43 27.67 8.26 -8.09
N PRO A 44 28.23 8.71 -6.95
CA PRO A 44 29.66 8.97 -6.85
C PRO A 44 30.45 7.67 -7.07
N ALA A 45 31.36 7.63 -8.04
CA ALA A 45 32.19 6.46 -8.35
C ALA A 45 33.15 6.07 -7.20
N PHE A 46 33.35 6.97 -6.20
CA PHE A 46 34.21 6.76 -5.05
C PHE A 46 33.54 7.33 -3.80
N ALA A 47 32.67 6.56 -3.14
CA ALA A 47 32.35 6.77 -1.74
C ALA A 47 33.45 6.13 -0.93
N ARG A 48 34.43 6.90 -0.49
CA ARG A 48 35.37 6.50 0.56
C ARG A 48 34.66 6.56 1.90
N GLY A 49 34.53 5.44 2.52
CA GLY A 49 33.81 5.21 3.78
C GLY A 49 32.54 4.40 3.49
N ALA A 50 32.39 3.29 4.15
CA ALA A 50 31.25 2.40 4.02
C ALA A 50 29.92 3.06 4.46
N GLU A 51 29.48 4.10 3.72
CA GLU A 51 28.05 4.38 3.61
C GLU A 51 27.49 3.24 2.76
N LYS A 52 26.67 2.38 3.39
CA LYS A 52 25.84 1.42 2.67
C LYS A 52 25.24 2.13 1.48
N ALA A 53 25.45 1.60 0.26
CA ALA A 53 24.72 2.07 -0.93
C ALA A 53 23.27 2.32 -0.53
N PRO A 54 22.64 3.43 -0.94
CA PRO A 54 21.30 3.75 -0.50
C PRO A 54 20.43 2.53 -0.75
N ALA A 55 19.85 2.00 0.33
CA ALA A 55 19.10 0.76 0.27
C ALA A 55 18.03 0.90 -0.82
N THR A 56 18.00 -0.06 -1.74
CA THR A 56 17.03 -0.10 -2.82
C THR A 56 15.62 0.12 -2.27
N PRO A 57 14.86 1.13 -2.77
CA PRO A 57 13.53 1.40 -2.26
C PRO A 57 12.64 0.16 -2.34
N ARG A 58 12.01 -0.19 -1.23
CA ARG A 58 10.97 -1.22 -1.16
C ARG A 58 9.64 -0.53 -0.87
N ARG A 59 8.56 -1.06 -1.42
CA ARG A 59 7.25 -0.43 -1.39
C ARG A 59 6.18 -1.44 -1.01
N MET A 60 5.10 -0.95 -0.43
CA MET A 60 3.92 -1.74 -0.08
C MET A 60 2.67 -1.10 -0.67
N PHE A 61 1.83 -1.91 -1.30
CA PHE A 61 0.49 -1.56 -1.73
C PHE A 61 -0.50 -2.58 -1.17
N ALA A 62 -1.29 -2.17 -0.18
CA ALA A 62 -2.32 -3.00 0.42
C ALA A 62 -3.70 -2.60 -0.11
N ILE A 63 -4.46 -3.57 -0.59
CA ILE A 63 -5.77 -3.39 -1.22
C ILE A 63 -6.77 -4.32 -0.53
N CYS A 64 -7.81 -3.76 0.06
CA CYS A 64 -8.90 -4.51 0.67
C CYS A 64 -10.20 -4.33 -0.13
N ASN A 65 -10.71 -5.41 -0.69
CA ASN A 65 -12.09 -5.49 -1.20
C ASN A 65 -13.01 -5.94 -0.05
N ASN A 66 -13.73 -4.99 0.56
CA ASN A 66 -14.49 -5.28 1.78
C ASN A 66 -15.80 -6.05 1.56
N LEU A 67 -16.17 -6.33 0.31
CA LEU A 67 -17.37 -7.14 -0.02
C LEU A 67 -17.06 -8.62 -0.28
N GLY A 68 -15.84 -9.06 -0.01
CA GLY A 68 -15.44 -10.45 -0.18
C GLY A 68 -15.09 -10.82 -1.62
N LEU A 69 -14.82 -12.09 -1.79
CA LEU A 69 -14.73 -12.79 -3.08
C LEU A 69 -15.48 -14.12 -2.92
N LEU A 70 -15.94 -14.71 -4.02
CA LEU A 70 -16.54 -16.06 -3.97
C LEU A 70 -15.43 -17.09 -3.69
N PRO A 71 -15.45 -17.77 -2.52
CA PRO A 71 -14.37 -18.68 -2.13
C PRO A 71 -14.14 -19.83 -3.12
N GLU A 72 -15.21 -20.36 -3.69
CA GLU A 72 -15.18 -21.48 -4.63
C GLU A 72 -14.52 -21.11 -5.97
N GLU A 73 -14.54 -19.82 -6.31
CA GLU A 73 -13.94 -19.29 -7.53
C GLU A 73 -12.52 -18.74 -7.30
N PHE A 74 -12.19 -18.40 -6.05
CA PHE A 74 -10.88 -17.83 -5.69
C PHE A 74 -9.86 -18.87 -5.25
N PHE A 75 -10.23 -19.81 -4.34
CA PHE A 75 -9.27 -20.76 -3.78
C PHE A 75 -8.96 -21.91 -4.72
N PRO A 76 -7.66 -22.18 -5.03
CA PRO A 76 -7.27 -23.40 -5.74
C PRO A 76 -7.61 -24.66 -4.94
N LYS A 77 -7.97 -25.73 -5.65
CA LYS A 77 -8.26 -27.04 -5.02
C LYS A 77 -6.99 -27.83 -4.66
N THR A 78 -5.86 -27.47 -5.25
CA THR A 78 -4.56 -28.11 -5.03
C THR A 78 -3.56 -27.08 -4.44
N THR A 79 -2.50 -27.55 -3.80
CA THR A 79 -1.55 -26.73 -3.04
C THR A 79 -0.15 -26.76 -3.63
N GLY A 80 0.73 -25.88 -3.13
CA GLY A 80 2.14 -25.80 -3.52
C GLY A 80 2.34 -25.12 -4.89
N ARG A 81 3.53 -25.31 -5.48
CA ARG A 81 3.89 -24.68 -6.76
C ARG A 81 3.14 -25.26 -7.97
N GLY A 82 2.76 -26.52 -7.89
CA GLY A 82 2.01 -27.21 -8.94
C GLY A 82 0.49 -27.05 -8.86
N TYR A 83 -0.02 -26.07 -8.09
CA TYR A 83 -1.46 -25.89 -7.93
C TYR A 83 -2.18 -25.64 -9.26
N THR A 84 -3.40 -26.16 -9.38
CA THR A 84 -4.29 -25.85 -10.52
C THR A 84 -4.97 -24.51 -10.24
N PRO A 85 -4.84 -23.50 -11.12
CA PRO A 85 -5.48 -22.21 -10.93
C PRO A 85 -7.02 -22.37 -10.78
N SER A 86 -7.58 -21.55 -9.91
CA SER A 86 -9.02 -21.39 -9.81
C SER A 86 -9.53 -20.45 -10.92
N PRO A 87 -10.85 -20.36 -11.18
CA PRO A 87 -11.37 -19.51 -12.24
C PRO A 87 -10.92 -18.04 -12.14
N TYR A 88 -10.84 -17.48 -10.93
CA TYR A 88 -10.37 -16.11 -10.76
C TYR A 88 -8.86 -15.96 -11.02
N LEU A 89 -8.07 -16.96 -10.64
CA LEU A 89 -6.62 -16.94 -10.83
C LEU A 89 -6.20 -17.19 -12.29
N GLU A 90 -7.09 -17.76 -13.13
CA GLU A 90 -6.84 -17.85 -14.58
C GLU A 90 -6.71 -16.46 -15.23
N ALA A 91 -7.40 -15.43 -14.73
CA ALA A 91 -7.22 -14.05 -15.17
C ALA A 91 -5.82 -13.49 -14.88
N LEU A 92 -5.07 -14.13 -13.98
CA LEU A 92 -3.72 -13.77 -13.56
C LEU A 92 -2.64 -14.74 -14.10
N ARG A 93 -2.97 -15.66 -15.01
CA ARG A 93 -2.07 -16.73 -15.48
C ARG A 93 -0.70 -16.23 -15.97
N ASP A 94 -0.67 -15.07 -16.63
CA ASP A 94 0.56 -14.46 -17.18
C ASP A 94 1.50 -13.93 -16.07
N HIS A 95 1.00 -13.86 -14.83
CA HIS A 95 1.71 -13.42 -13.64
C HIS A 95 1.88 -14.53 -12.59
N ARG A 96 1.59 -15.80 -12.96
CA ARG A 96 1.56 -16.94 -12.03
C ARG A 96 2.80 -17.03 -11.13
N ASP A 97 3.97 -16.78 -11.68
CA ASP A 97 5.24 -16.84 -10.95
C ASP A 97 5.53 -15.61 -10.11
N GLN A 98 4.63 -14.64 -10.09
CA GLN A 98 4.81 -13.33 -9.43
C GLN A 98 3.88 -13.12 -8.24
N PHE A 99 3.02 -14.10 -7.91
CA PHE A 99 2.15 -14.04 -6.74
C PHE A 99 2.05 -15.38 -6.02
N THR A 100 1.67 -15.30 -4.76
CA THR A 100 1.31 -16.42 -3.88
C THR A 100 -0.13 -16.24 -3.40
N VAL A 101 -0.92 -17.29 -3.46
CA VAL A 101 -2.27 -17.32 -2.89
C VAL A 101 -2.21 -18.00 -1.53
N PHE A 102 -2.97 -17.48 -0.57
CA PHE A 102 -3.08 -18.04 0.76
C PHE A 102 -4.51 -18.52 1.01
N SER A 103 -4.65 -19.70 1.64
CA SER A 103 -5.89 -20.18 2.25
C SER A 103 -5.64 -20.57 3.70
N GLY A 104 -6.68 -20.59 4.53
CA GLY A 104 -6.56 -20.89 5.95
C GLY A 104 -5.80 -19.81 6.73
N VAL A 105 -5.87 -18.56 6.31
CA VAL A 105 -5.31 -17.40 7.03
C VAL A 105 -6.42 -16.48 7.50
N SER A 106 -6.25 -15.87 8.68
CA SER A 106 -7.14 -14.83 9.21
C SER A 106 -6.43 -13.97 10.25
N HIS A 107 -7.10 -12.92 10.68
CA HIS A 107 -6.72 -12.19 11.88
C HIS A 107 -7.32 -12.87 13.11
N PRO A 108 -6.52 -13.35 14.08
CA PRO A 108 -7.02 -13.89 15.32
C PRO A 108 -7.98 -12.93 16.03
N ASP A 109 -9.12 -13.45 16.49
CA ASP A 109 -10.14 -12.73 17.26
C ASP A 109 -10.78 -11.53 16.52
N VAL A 110 -10.64 -11.44 15.19
CA VAL A 110 -11.36 -10.45 14.39
C VAL A 110 -12.67 -11.04 13.90
N ASP A 111 -13.77 -10.44 14.33
CA ASP A 111 -15.15 -10.83 14.07
C ASP A 111 -15.98 -9.65 13.53
N GLY A 112 -17.31 -9.73 13.57
CA GLY A 112 -18.22 -8.61 13.29
C GLY A 112 -18.59 -8.39 11.82
N GLY A 113 -18.16 -9.26 10.90
CA GLY A 113 -18.53 -9.14 9.48
C GLY A 113 -17.91 -7.92 8.80
N HIS A 114 -18.73 -7.04 8.18
CA HIS A 114 -18.23 -5.86 7.46
C HIS A 114 -17.32 -4.93 8.29
N PRO A 115 -17.59 -4.63 9.58
CA PRO A 115 -16.68 -3.84 10.41
C PRO A 115 -15.26 -4.38 10.53
N ALA A 116 -15.01 -5.65 10.18
CA ALA A 116 -13.68 -6.25 10.16
C ALA A 116 -12.73 -5.61 9.12
N ASP A 117 -13.24 -4.81 8.17
CA ASP A 117 -12.39 -4.04 7.25
C ASP A 117 -11.50 -3.02 7.99
N ASN A 118 -11.99 -2.45 9.09
CA ASN A 118 -11.20 -1.58 9.98
C ASN A 118 -9.96 -2.28 10.55
N CYS A 119 -9.99 -3.63 10.58
CA CYS A 119 -8.93 -4.46 11.12
C CYS A 119 -8.05 -5.13 10.07
N PHE A 120 -8.33 -4.91 8.76
CA PHE A 120 -7.58 -5.57 7.69
C PHE A 120 -6.07 -5.31 7.77
N LEU A 121 -5.65 -4.10 8.12
CA LEU A 121 -4.23 -3.75 8.29
C LEU A 121 -3.79 -3.58 9.75
N THR A 122 -4.70 -3.65 10.72
CA THR A 122 -4.37 -3.51 12.15
C THR A 122 -4.37 -4.83 12.89
N ALA A 123 -5.18 -5.79 12.44
CA ALA A 123 -5.47 -7.06 13.14
C ALA A 123 -5.94 -6.85 14.59
N ALA A 124 -6.58 -5.71 14.89
CA ALA A 124 -7.15 -5.43 16.21
C ALA A 124 -8.38 -6.31 16.45
N PRO A 125 -8.50 -6.98 17.62
CA PRO A 125 -9.56 -7.95 17.85
C PRO A 125 -10.91 -7.27 18.14
N HIS A 126 -12.01 -7.99 17.87
CA HIS A 126 -13.40 -7.67 18.21
C HIS A 126 -13.90 -6.30 17.70
N PRO A 127 -13.78 -5.98 16.39
CA PRO A 127 -14.21 -4.69 15.83
C PRO A 127 -15.71 -4.41 15.96
N GLY A 128 -16.53 -5.43 16.17
CA GLY A 128 -17.97 -5.31 16.43
C GLY A 128 -18.35 -5.00 17.89
N SER A 129 -17.40 -4.97 18.82
CA SER A 129 -17.69 -4.75 20.22
C SER A 129 -17.87 -3.27 20.56
N GLY A 130 -18.76 -2.94 21.53
CA GLY A 130 -18.98 -1.57 21.99
C GLY A 130 -17.77 -0.91 22.68
N GLY A 131 -16.76 -1.69 23.05
CA GLY A 131 -15.50 -1.22 23.64
C GLY A 131 -14.32 -1.23 22.65
N PHE A 132 -14.57 -1.46 21.36
CA PHE A 132 -13.51 -1.58 20.37
C PHE A 132 -12.62 -0.35 20.31
N ARG A 133 -11.31 -0.60 20.31
CA ARG A 133 -10.29 0.40 20.05
C ARG A 133 -9.33 -0.16 19.01
N ASN A 134 -9.19 0.54 17.91
CA ASN A 134 -8.25 0.14 16.90
C ASN A 134 -6.80 0.46 17.30
N THR A 135 -5.87 -0.13 16.60
CA THR A 135 -4.43 0.02 16.81
C THR A 135 -3.78 0.51 15.53
N ILE A 136 -2.45 0.68 15.54
CA ILE A 136 -1.71 1.12 14.34
C ILE A 136 -1.90 0.14 13.19
N SER A 137 -2.18 0.66 12.01
CA SER A 137 -2.22 -0.13 10.78
C SER A 137 -0.83 -0.34 10.18
N LEU A 138 -0.65 -1.39 9.41
CA LEU A 138 0.63 -1.75 8.79
C LEU A 138 1.24 -0.61 7.97
N ASP A 139 0.41 0.08 7.16
CA ASP A 139 0.85 1.22 6.34
C ASP A 139 1.34 2.39 7.20
N GLN A 140 0.69 2.67 8.33
CA GLN A 140 1.11 3.71 9.25
C GLN A 140 2.33 3.29 10.09
N TYR A 141 2.43 2.01 10.44
CA TYR A 141 3.62 1.47 11.10
C TYR A 141 4.88 1.63 10.21
N ILE A 142 4.73 1.42 8.90
CA ILE A 142 5.78 1.69 7.90
C ILE A 142 6.05 3.20 7.81
N ALA A 143 4.99 4.02 7.71
CA ALA A 143 5.09 5.47 7.59
C ALA A 143 5.84 6.13 8.76
N GLU A 144 5.61 5.68 9.99
CA GLU A 144 6.33 6.18 11.17
C GLU A 144 7.84 5.90 11.13
N ARG A 145 8.26 4.79 10.52
CA ARG A 145 9.67 4.34 10.51
C ARG A 145 10.46 4.86 9.31
N ILE A 146 9.88 4.80 8.14
CA ILE A 146 10.57 5.14 6.88
C ILE A 146 9.88 6.24 6.06
N GLY A 147 8.74 6.75 6.51
CA GLY A 147 7.98 7.77 5.78
C GLY A 147 8.74 9.09 5.57
N HIS A 148 9.73 9.38 6.40
CA HIS A 148 10.62 10.53 6.23
C HIS A 148 11.49 10.46 4.96
N LEU A 149 11.65 9.29 4.37
CA LEU A 149 12.45 9.08 3.15
C LEU A 149 11.73 9.61 1.89
N THR A 150 10.42 9.84 1.97
CA THR A 150 9.58 10.25 0.84
C THR A 150 8.75 11.48 1.18
N ARG A 151 8.22 12.17 0.15
CA ARG A 151 7.39 13.38 0.35
C ARG A 151 6.10 13.06 1.12
N PHE A 152 5.49 11.93 0.82
CA PHE A 152 4.28 11.46 1.48
C PHE A 152 4.62 10.20 2.28
N PRO A 153 4.56 10.24 3.61
CA PRO A 153 4.83 9.08 4.45
C PRO A 153 3.98 7.86 4.10
N SER A 154 2.71 8.11 3.73
CA SER A 154 1.76 7.13 3.19
C SER A 154 0.73 7.83 2.30
N LEU A 155 0.03 7.07 1.46
CA LEU A 155 -1.18 7.48 0.76
C LEU A 155 -2.32 6.55 1.15
N ASN A 156 -3.45 7.15 1.57
CA ASN A 156 -4.66 6.45 1.94
C ASN A 156 -5.71 6.73 0.89
N LEU A 157 -6.06 5.72 0.12
CA LEU A 157 -6.95 5.83 -1.02
C LEU A 157 -8.25 5.06 -0.76
N GLY A 158 -9.32 5.47 -1.39
CA GLY A 158 -10.62 4.81 -1.30
C GLY A 158 -11.40 4.88 -2.62
N VAL A 159 -12.29 3.92 -2.82
CA VAL A 159 -13.25 3.92 -3.92
C VAL A 159 -14.63 3.63 -3.38
N ASN A 160 -15.57 4.56 -3.57
CA ASN A 160 -16.95 4.50 -3.09
C ASN A 160 -17.09 4.28 -1.57
N VAL A 161 -16.14 4.77 -0.78
CA VAL A 161 -16.19 4.72 0.69
C VAL A 161 -16.77 6.00 1.25
N ASP A 162 -17.43 5.92 2.40
CA ASP A 162 -17.96 7.10 3.08
C ASP A 162 -16.81 7.96 3.60
N ARG A 163 -16.69 9.19 3.11
CA ARG A 163 -15.63 10.13 3.47
C ARG A 163 -15.54 10.30 4.99
N GLY A 164 -14.34 10.06 5.51
CA GLY A 164 -14.02 10.22 6.93
C GLY A 164 -14.61 9.16 7.86
N ALA A 165 -15.43 8.23 7.35
CA ALA A 165 -16.05 7.19 8.16
C ALA A 165 -15.34 5.83 8.07
N ARG A 166 -14.64 5.56 6.97
CA ARG A 166 -13.98 4.27 6.71
C ARG A 166 -12.60 4.45 6.10
N SER A 167 -11.65 3.67 6.55
CA SER A 167 -10.29 3.63 6.03
C SER A 167 -9.58 2.37 6.52
N LEU A 168 -8.56 1.92 5.81
CA LEU A 168 -7.64 0.90 6.29
C LEU A 168 -6.57 1.46 7.23
N SER A 169 -6.40 2.78 7.25
CA SER A 169 -5.27 3.46 7.88
C SER A 169 -5.63 4.04 9.24
N TRP A 170 -4.87 3.65 10.26
CA TRP A 170 -5.09 4.02 11.65
C TRP A 170 -3.77 4.38 12.34
N THR A 171 -3.77 5.43 13.15
CA THR A 171 -2.60 5.83 13.94
C THR A 171 -2.32 4.86 15.08
N GLY A 172 -1.15 4.98 15.72
CA GLY A 172 -0.79 4.22 16.92
C GLY A 172 -1.73 4.45 18.10
N SER A 173 -2.39 5.61 18.15
CA SER A 173 -3.41 5.97 19.15
C SER A 173 -4.83 5.50 18.78
N GLY A 174 -5.01 4.80 17.66
CA GLY A 174 -6.31 4.29 17.24
C GLY A 174 -7.22 5.33 16.58
N VAL A 175 -6.64 6.39 16.01
CA VAL A 175 -7.37 7.41 15.25
C VAL A 175 -7.39 7.04 13.78
N LEU A 176 -8.58 7.05 13.17
CA LEU A 176 -8.76 6.80 11.75
C LEU A 176 -8.13 7.92 10.92
N ILE A 177 -7.39 7.56 9.88
CA ILE A 177 -6.85 8.49 8.88
C ILE A 177 -7.74 8.39 7.64
N PRO A 178 -8.47 9.46 7.26
CA PRO A 178 -9.38 9.41 6.12
C PRO A 178 -8.66 9.07 4.81
N CYS A 179 -9.38 8.40 3.91
CA CYS A 179 -8.88 8.14 2.56
C CYS A 179 -9.32 9.23 1.56
N GLU A 180 -8.53 9.36 0.49
CA GLU A 180 -8.81 10.21 -0.65
C GLU A 180 -9.52 9.40 -1.74
N GLU A 181 -10.64 9.91 -2.24
CA GLU A 181 -11.46 9.22 -3.24
C GLU A 181 -11.40 9.86 -4.63
N LYS A 182 -10.88 11.10 -4.73
CA LYS A 182 -10.76 11.81 -6.00
C LYS A 182 -9.38 11.64 -6.61
N ALA A 183 -9.31 10.94 -7.73
CA ALA A 183 -8.06 10.71 -8.45
C ALA A 183 -7.38 12.02 -8.86
N SER A 184 -8.16 13.03 -9.27
CA SER A 184 -7.64 14.35 -9.65
C SER A 184 -6.97 15.07 -8.48
N ASP A 185 -7.53 14.98 -7.27
CA ASP A 185 -6.96 15.62 -6.08
C ASP A 185 -5.67 14.92 -5.64
N VAL A 186 -5.65 13.57 -5.68
CA VAL A 186 -4.43 12.79 -5.44
C VAL A 186 -3.34 13.17 -6.44
N PHE A 187 -3.67 13.24 -7.74
CA PHE A 187 -2.72 13.63 -8.79
C PHE A 187 -2.14 15.04 -8.56
N ARG A 188 -3.02 16.02 -8.29
CA ARG A 188 -2.58 17.41 -7.99
C ARG A 188 -1.66 17.45 -6.79
N ARG A 189 -2.02 16.74 -5.74
CA ARG A 189 -1.20 16.68 -4.51
C ARG A 189 0.18 16.08 -4.77
N LEU A 190 0.27 15.02 -5.58
CA LEU A 190 1.51 14.32 -5.87
C LEU A 190 2.43 15.09 -6.83
N PHE A 191 1.88 15.66 -7.91
CA PHE A 191 2.66 16.04 -9.10
C PHE A 191 2.58 17.52 -9.48
N LEU A 192 1.50 18.25 -9.14
CA LEU A 192 1.41 19.66 -9.50
C LEU A 192 2.08 20.54 -8.45
N GLN A 193 3.07 21.30 -8.92
CA GLN A 193 3.74 22.30 -8.08
C GLN A 193 2.80 23.49 -7.90
N GLY A 194 2.57 23.86 -6.63
CA GLY A 194 1.91 25.13 -6.30
C GLY A 194 2.78 26.35 -6.66
N SER A 195 2.16 27.51 -6.76
CA SER A 195 2.87 28.79 -6.86
C SER A 195 3.76 29.02 -5.63
N ALA A 196 4.74 29.91 -5.73
CA ALA A 196 5.58 30.27 -4.59
C ALA A 196 4.74 30.78 -3.40
N ALA A 197 3.68 31.55 -3.67
CA ALA A 197 2.77 32.06 -2.65
C ALA A 197 1.97 30.93 -1.96
N GLU A 198 1.49 29.94 -2.72
CA GLU A 198 0.80 28.77 -2.17
C GLU A 198 1.72 27.90 -1.33
N THR A 199 2.95 27.69 -1.79
CA THR A 199 3.99 26.96 -1.05
C THR A 199 4.30 27.65 0.29
N GLU A 200 4.52 28.98 0.27
CA GLU A 200 4.79 29.75 1.48
C GLU A 200 3.59 29.76 2.44
N ASN A 201 2.37 29.86 1.92
CA ASN A 201 1.16 29.73 2.74
C ASN A 201 1.03 28.36 3.38
N GLN A 202 1.37 27.29 2.67
CA GLN A 202 1.34 25.93 3.20
C GLN A 202 2.39 25.74 4.29
N VAL A 203 3.62 26.21 4.07
CA VAL A 203 4.68 26.20 5.09
C VAL A 203 4.23 26.95 6.35
N ARG A 204 3.65 28.15 6.19
CA ARG A 204 3.14 28.95 7.33
C ARG A 204 2.02 28.26 8.09
N LYS A 205 1.09 27.56 7.39
CA LYS A 205 0.04 26.75 8.04
C LYS A 205 0.63 25.61 8.87
N LEU A 206 1.67 24.95 8.35
CA LEU A 206 2.35 23.87 9.07
C LEU A 206 3.09 24.41 10.31
N GLU A 207 3.75 25.57 10.21
CA GLU A 207 4.41 26.23 11.33
C GLU A 207 3.42 26.69 12.41
N LEU A 208 2.28 27.26 11.99
CA LEU A 208 1.21 27.65 12.93
C LEU A 208 0.61 26.43 13.62
N GLY A 209 0.35 25.34 12.87
CA GLY A 209 -0.13 24.10 13.43
C GLY A 209 0.82 23.50 14.46
N GLN A 210 2.13 23.50 14.18
CA GLN A 210 3.16 23.05 15.11
C GLN A 210 3.15 23.90 16.39
N SER A 211 3.09 25.21 16.28
CA SER A 211 3.01 26.12 17.45
C SER A 211 1.77 25.88 18.31
N ILE A 212 0.63 25.57 17.69
CA ILE A 212 -0.60 25.22 18.42
C ILE A 212 -0.42 23.89 19.16
N LEU A 213 0.18 22.88 18.52
CA LEU A 213 0.43 21.57 19.14
C LEU A 213 1.40 21.68 20.32
N ASP A 214 2.46 22.49 20.21
CA ASP A 214 3.40 22.78 21.30
C ASP A 214 2.67 23.39 22.50
N ALA A 215 1.79 24.36 22.25
CA ALA A 215 1.00 25.01 23.31
C ALA A 215 0.05 24.02 23.99
N VAL A 216 -0.62 23.16 23.20
CA VAL A 216 -1.51 22.10 23.69
C VAL A 216 -0.74 21.08 24.53
N ALA A 217 0.42 20.62 24.08
CA ALA A 217 1.28 19.69 24.80
C ALA A 217 1.74 20.25 26.14
N GLY A 218 2.06 21.56 26.21
CA GLY A 218 2.42 22.25 27.44
C GLY A 218 1.30 22.32 28.45
N GLN A 219 0.09 22.69 28.03
CA GLN A 219 -1.10 22.74 28.89
C GLN A 219 -1.47 21.35 29.43
N ALA A 220 -1.39 20.38 28.62
CA ALA A 220 -1.76 19.02 28.89
C ALA A 220 -0.79 18.33 29.87
N THR A 221 0.50 18.66 29.84
CA THR A 221 1.47 18.18 30.83
C THR A 221 1.11 18.68 32.22
N THR A 222 0.56 19.87 32.32
CA THR A 222 0.06 20.45 33.58
C THR A 222 -1.21 19.76 34.07
N LEU A 223 -2.15 19.46 33.15
CA LEU A 223 -3.39 18.76 33.47
C LEU A 223 -3.15 17.35 34.00
N LYS A 224 -2.19 16.63 33.44
CA LYS A 224 -1.85 15.24 33.83
C LYS A 224 -1.48 15.08 35.32
N LYS A 225 -0.98 16.15 35.95
CA LYS A 225 -0.61 16.12 37.38
C LYS A 225 -1.81 16.04 38.31
N ASN A 226 -3.00 16.43 37.85
CA ASN A 226 -4.19 16.65 38.67
C ASN A 226 -5.35 15.70 38.34
N VAL A 227 -5.15 14.62 37.59
CA VAL A 227 -6.21 13.73 37.15
C VAL A 227 -6.04 12.29 37.69
N SER A 228 -7.12 11.49 37.64
CA SER A 228 -7.14 10.08 38.04
C SER A 228 -6.23 9.20 37.17
N GLY A 229 -5.92 7.97 37.60
CA GLY A 229 -5.11 7.02 36.82
C GLY A 229 -5.71 6.74 35.43
N ALA A 230 -7.02 6.46 35.36
CA ALA A 230 -7.72 6.19 34.10
C ALA A 230 -7.72 7.41 33.13
N ASP A 231 -7.80 8.61 33.68
CA ASP A 231 -7.73 9.83 32.87
C ASP A 231 -6.30 10.13 32.42
N ARG A 232 -5.28 9.73 33.19
CA ARG A 232 -3.86 9.80 32.74
C ARG A 232 -3.63 8.96 31.53
N ASP A 233 -4.13 7.73 31.46
CA ASP A 233 -3.98 6.84 30.32
C ASP A 233 -4.64 7.44 29.07
N ARG A 234 -5.81 8.09 29.21
CA ARG A 234 -6.47 8.82 28.11
C ARG A 234 -5.66 10.02 27.65
N LEU A 235 -5.10 10.79 28.59
CA LEU A 235 -4.23 11.91 28.28
C LEU A 235 -2.93 11.45 27.60
N ASP A 236 -2.36 10.31 28.02
CA ASP A 236 -1.16 9.76 27.35
C ASP A 236 -1.44 9.34 25.92
N GLN A 237 -2.59 8.74 25.63
CA GLN A 237 -3.04 8.46 24.26
C GLN A 237 -3.20 9.76 23.45
N TYR A 238 -3.81 10.77 24.03
CA TYR A 238 -3.96 12.08 23.39
C TYR A 238 -2.60 12.73 23.09
N PHE A 239 -1.65 12.69 24.04
CA PHE A 239 -0.29 13.22 23.82
C PHE A 239 0.48 12.48 22.77
N THR A 240 0.32 11.16 22.70
CA THR A 240 0.91 10.37 21.64
C THR A 240 0.39 10.82 20.29
N SER A 241 -0.94 11.00 20.16
CA SER A 241 -1.54 11.52 18.91
C SER A 241 -1.03 12.92 18.53
N VAL A 242 -0.86 13.81 19.50
CA VAL A 242 -0.33 15.16 19.26
C VAL A 242 1.11 15.09 18.75
N ARG A 243 1.96 14.26 19.35
CA ARG A 243 3.36 14.08 18.90
C ARG A 243 3.45 13.44 17.51
N GLU A 244 2.64 12.45 17.23
CA GLU A 244 2.57 11.83 15.90
C GLU A 244 2.18 12.85 14.82
N LEU A 245 1.20 13.71 15.10
CA LEU A 245 0.79 14.78 14.21
C LEU A 245 1.90 15.82 14.02
N GLU A 246 2.56 16.22 15.09
CA GLU A 246 3.68 17.17 15.07
C GLU A 246 4.84 16.67 14.18
N GLN A 247 5.24 15.41 14.34
CA GLN A 247 6.27 14.79 13.51
C GLN A 247 5.88 14.77 12.03
N ARG A 248 4.62 14.45 11.71
CA ARG A 248 4.12 14.48 10.32
C ARG A 248 4.14 15.88 9.74
N MET A 249 3.77 16.90 10.51
CA MET A 249 3.80 18.30 10.08
C MET A 249 5.23 18.78 9.82
N GLN A 250 6.18 18.41 10.66
CA GLN A 250 7.59 18.74 10.48
C GLN A 250 8.16 18.12 9.20
N MET A 251 7.93 16.83 8.97
CA MET A 251 8.33 16.13 7.74
C MET A 251 7.70 16.79 6.50
N SER A 252 6.42 17.11 6.54
CA SER A 252 5.72 17.76 5.43
C SER A 252 6.32 19.11 5.10
N ARG A 253 6.71 19.93 6.10
CA ARG A 253 7.33 21.23 5.90
C ARG A 253 8.65 21.17 5.14
N GLU A 254 9.49 20.19 5.45
CA GLU A 254 10.77 20.01 4.74
C GLU A 254 10.57 19.67 3.26
N TRP A 255 9.55 18.85 2.96
CA TRP A 255 9.24 18.41 1.60
C TRP A 255 8.53 19.50 0.78
N GLU A 256 7.76 20.41 1.39
CA GLU A 256 7.07 21.48 0.65
C GLU A 256 8.03 22.40 -0.13
N ARG A 257 9.23 22.59 0.37
CA ARG A 257 10.29 23.40 -0.29
C ARG A 257 11.02 22.66 -1.41
N LYS A 258 10.82 21.34 -1.56
CA LYS A 258 11.42 20.55 -2.64
C LYS A 258 10.47 20.53 -3.84
N PRO A 259 10.98 20.55 -5.09
CA PRO A 259 10.12 20.42 -6.26
C PRO A 259 9.42 19.06 -6.28
N LYS A 260 8.17 19.05 -6.72
CA LYS A 260 7.44 17.81 -6.98
C LYS A 260 7.97 17.12 -8.24
N PRO A 261 7.90 15.78 -8.34
CA PRO A 261 8.33 15.08 -9.54
C PRO A 261 7.41 15.45 -10.71
N ALA A 262 8.02 15.66 -11.89
CA ALA A 262 7.27 15.84 -13.13
C ALA A 262 6.92 14.47 -13.72
N VAL A 263 5.68 14.32 -14.16
CA VAL A 263 5.18 13.14 -14.87
C VAL A 263 4.60 13.56 -16.22
N SER A 264 4.63 12.68 -17.20
CA SER A 264 4.05 12.94 -18.53
C SER A 264 2.51 12.79 -18.55
N ALA A 265 1.94 12.20 -17.50
CA ALA A 265 0.51 12.01 -17.36
C ALA A 265 -0.19 13.35 -17.08
N SER A 266 -1.40 13.52 -17.61
CA SER A 266 -2.28 14.65 -17.31
C SER A 266 -3.11 14.36 -16.06
N VAL A 267 -3.69 15.45 -15.49
CA VAL A 267 -4.67 15.30 -14.40
C VAL A 267 -5.83 14.43 -14.86
N PRO A 268 -6.13 13.32 -14.18
CA PRO A 268 -7.24 12.46 -14.56
C PRO A 268 -8.59 13.18 -14.35
N LEU A 269 -9.54 12.80 -15.15
CA LEU A 269 -10.94 13.18 -14.92
C LEU A 269 -11.53 12.22 -13.89
N ASP A 270 -12.14 12.78 -12.85
CA ASP A 270 -12.83 11.95 -11.86
C ASP A 270 -14.18 11.48 -12.47
N PRO A 271 -14.45 10.17 -12.48
CA PRO A 271 -15.76 9.67 -12.85
C PRO A 271 -16.81 10.22 -11.86
N GLU A 272 -17.85 10.88 -12.38
CA GLU A 272 -18.87 11.54 -11.54
C GLU A 272 -19.79 10.54 -10.87
N SER A 273 -20.13 9.47 -11.60
CA SER A 273 -21.05 8.45 -11.10
C SER A 273 -20.35 7.47 -10.15
N PRO A 274 -20.96 7.15 -9.00
CA PRO A 274 -20.49 6.04 -8.17
C PRO A 274 -20.63 4.68 -8.87
N ARG A 275 -21.36 4.60 -10.00
CA ARG A 275 -21.51 3.39 -10.81
C ARG A 275 -20.26 3.09 -11.65
N ASP A 276 -19.44 4.12 -11.98
CA ASP A 276 -18.15 4.00 -12.69
C ASP A 276 -17.06 3.41 -11.78
N TYR A 277 -17.43 2.46 -10.97
CA TYR A 277 -16.61 1.89 -9.91
C TYR A 277 -15.28 1.32 -10.41
N MET A 278 -15.32 0.51 -11.49
CA MET A 278 -14.11 -0.13 -12.03
C MET A 278 -13.13 0.88 -12.62
N GLU A 279 -13.65 1.96 -13.21
CA GLU A 279 -12.80 3.06 -13.71
C GLU A 279 -12.14 3.80 -12.55
N LYS A 280 -12.86 4.06 -11.45
CA LYS A 280 -12.26 4.63 -10.23
C LYS A 280 -11.16 3.74 -9.67
N VAL A 281 -11.38 2.41 -9.61
CA VAL A 281 -10.35 1.45 -9.16
C VAL A 281 -9.12 1.53 -10.06
N ARG A 282 -9.31 1.53 -11.39
CA ARG A 282 -8.22 1.63 -12.37
C ARG A 282 -7.40 2.90 -12.16
N LEU A 283 -8.07 4.05 -12.01
CA LEU A 283 -7.39 5.34 -11.77
C LEU A 283 -6.57 5.32 -10.48
N MET A 284 -7.05 4.69 -9.39
CA MET A 284 -6.28 4.56 -8.15
C MET A 284 -5.06 3.65 -8.31
N TYR A 285 -5.15 2.59 -9.13
CA TYR A 285 -3.99 1.74 -9.45
C TYR A 285 -2.95 2.51 -10.28
N ASP A 286 -3.38 3.28 -11.27
CA ASP A 286 -2.49 4.13 -12.10
C ASP A 286 -1.77 5.19 -11.24
N LEU A 287 -2.47 5.82 -10.31
CA LEU A 287 -1.89 6.78 -9.38
C LEU A 287 -0.90 6.13 -8.41
N ALA A 288 -1.22 4.94 -7.89
CA ALA A 288 -0.30 4.19 -7.03
C ALA A 288 1.00 3.85 -7.79
N ARG A 289 0.89 3.40 -9.05
CA ARG A 289 2.05 3.15 -9.92
C ARG A 289 2.89 4.42 -10.10
N LEU A 290 2.29 5.53 -10.49
CA LEU A 290 3.00 6.80 -10.67
C LEU A 290 3.66 7.29 -9.38
N ALA A 291 2.99 7.14 -8.23
CA ALA A 291 3.55 7.49 -6.94
C ALA A 291 4.78 6.64 -6.57
N PHE A 292 4.78 5.36 -6.94
CA PHE A 292 5.91 4.46 -6.76
C PHE A 292 7.05 4.72 -7.75
N GLU A 293 6.74 4.95 -9.01
CA GLU A 293 7.75 5.30 -10.04
C GLU A 293 8.56 6.55 -9.67
N THR A 294 7.89 7.51 -9.04
CA THR A 294 8.50 8.78 -8.63
C THR A 294 9.06 8.76 -7.21
N ASP A 295 8.96 7.63 -6.51
CA ASP A 295 9.28 7.48 -5.08
C ASP A 295 8.63 8.57 -4.21
N SER A 296 7.42 9.01 -4.60
CA SER A 296 6.64 10.00 -3.86
C SER A 296 6.15 9.47 -2.51
N THR A 297 5.91 8.16 -2.44
CA THR A 297 5.62 7.40 -1.22
C THR A 297 6.11 5.96 -1.38
N ARG A 298 6.25 5.24 -0.26
CA ARG A 298 6.57 3.80 -0.23
C ARG A 298 5.50 2.95 0.43
N SER A 299 4.41 3.57 0.88
CA SER A 299 3.32 2.90 1.57
C SER A 299 1.97 3.42 1.08
N ILE A 300 1.16 2.56 0.48
CA ILE A 300 -0.19 2.88 -0.02
C ILE A 300 -1.18 1.86 0.53
N ALA A 301 -2.30 2.35 1.05
CA ALA A 301 -3.47 1.56 1.41
C ALA A 301 -4.66 2.00 0.56
N LEU A 302 -5.45 1.05 0.06
CA LEU A 302 -6.63 1.28 -0.76
C LEU A 302 -7.80 0.44 -0.28
N LEU A 303 -8.86 1.10 0.16
CA LEU A 303 -10.14 0.47 0.49
C LEU A 303 -11.06 0.51 -0.72
N LEU A 304 -11.52 -0.66 -1.16
CA LEU A 304 -12.44 -0.81 -2.28
C LEU A 304 -13.84 -1.09 -1.74
N ASP A 305 -14.75 -0.20 -2.13
CA ASP A 305 -16.18 -0.28 -1.87
C ASP A 305 -16.59 -0.23 -0.38
N SER A 306 -17.88 -0.19 -0.16
CA SER A 306 -18.51 -0.17 1.14
C SER A 306 -19.87 -0.86 1.10
N VAL A 307 -20.50 -1.00 2.27
CA VAL A 307 -21.87 -1.54 2.39
C VAL A 307 -22.93 -0.74 1.65
N ASN A 308 -22.65 0.51 1.30
CA ASN A 308 -23.54 1.41 0.56
C ASN A 308 -23.23 1.47 -0.95
N SER A 309 -22.53 0.44 -1.48
CA SER A 309 -22.21 0.42 -2.91
C SER A 309 -23.45 0.41 -3.81
N PRO A 310 -23.45 1.18 -4.91
CA PRO A 310 -24.54 1.18 -5.87
C PRO A 310 -24.53 -0.05 -6.79
N VAL A 311 -25.48 -0.11 -7.72
CA VAL A 311 -25.36 -0.93 -8.93
C VAL A 311 -24.23 -0.36 -9.77
N ILE A 312 -23.14 -1.09 -9.93
CA ILE A 312 -21.97 -0.63 -10.70
C ILE A 312 -22.11 -0.94 -12.18
N GLU A 313 -21.38 -0.20 -13.03
CA GLU A 313 -21.29 -0.47 -14.47
C GLU A 313 -20.11 -1.39 -14.75
N LEU A 314 -20.30 -2.38 -15.63
CA LEU A 314 -19.33 -3.43 -15.89
C LEU A 314 -19.23 -3.72 -17.41
N GLY A 315 -18.79 -2.72 -18.18
CA GLY A 315 -18.78 -2.79 -19.63
C GLY A 315 -20.16 -3.15 -20.17
N ASP A 316 -20.25 -4.16 -21.05
CA ASP A 316 -21.51 -4.66 -21.62
C ASP A 316 -22.30 -5.58 -20.68
N THR A 317 -21.75 -5.91 -19.51
CA THR A 317 -22.42 -6.80 -18.56
C THR A 317 -23.44 -6.03 -17.74
N LYS A 318 -24.72 -6.40 -17.92
CA LYS A 318 -25.82 -5.77 -17.18
C LYS A 318 -25.92 -6.35 -15.77
N LEU A 319 -25.71 -5.50 -14.79
CA LEU A 319 -25.97 -5.81 -13.38
C LEU A 319 -27.36 -5.28 -12.99
N THR A 320 -28.08 -6.02 -12.17
CA THR A 320 -29.46 -5.69 -11.76
C THR A 320 -29.59 -5.28 -10.31
N GLU A 321 -28.59 -5.57 -9.49
CA GLU A 321 -28.57 -5.28 -8.06
C GLU A 321 -27.27 -4.57 -7.66
N ALA A 322 -27.33 -3.85 -6.54
CA ALA A 322 -26.13 -3.23 -5.94
C ALA A 322 -25.11 -4.28 -5.53
N TYR A 323 -23.83 -3.94 -5.63
CA TYR A 323 -22.72 -4.85 -5.35
C TYR A 323 -22.85 -5.51 -3.97
N HIS A 324 -23.17 -4.74 -2.94
CA HIS A 324 -23.43 -5.27 -1.59
C HIS A 324 -24.56 -6.32 -1.57
N ASN A 325 -25.68 -6.08 -2.28
CA ASN A 325 -26.78 -7.05 -2.35
C ASN A 325 -26.36 -8.34 -3.08
N LEU A 326 -25.45 -8.22 -4.07
CA LEU A 326 -24.89 -9.39 -4.76
C LEU A 326 -23.98 -10.20 -3.85
N SER A 327 -23.20 -9.53 -2.97
CA SER A 327 -22.33 -10.24 -2.01
C SER A 327 -23.14 -11.09 -1.02
N HIS A 328 -24.40 -10.70 -0.74
CA HIS A 328 -25.39 -11.46 0.03
C HIS A 328 -26.30 -12.28 -0.91
N HIS A 329 -25.68 -13.12 -1.73
CA HIS A 329 -26.37 -13.83 -2.82
C HIS A 329 -27.39 -14.87 -2.37
N GLY A 330 -27.36 -15.33 -1.12
CA GLY A 330 -28.35 -16.32 -0.61
C GLY A 330 -28.43 -17.61 -1.46
N ARG A 331 -27.35 -17.98 -2.14
CA ARG A 331 -27.23 -19.08 -3.11
C ARG A 331 -28.06 -18.91 -4.39
N SER A 332 -28.49 -17.67 -4.71
CA SER A 332 -29.12 -17.36 -5.99
C SER A 332 -28.07 -17.42 -7.13
N GLU A 333 -28.28 -18.33 -8.09
CA GLU A 333 -27.39 -18.48 -9.25
C GLU A 333 -27.27 -17.18 -10.04
N ALA A 334 -28.38 -16.44 -10.19
CA ALA A 334 -28.40 -15.16 -10.89
C ALA A 334 -27.56 -14.08 -10.20
N LYS A 335 -27.55 -14.04 -8.84
CA LYS A 335 -26.68 -13.12 -8.08
C LYS A 335 -25.24 -13.56 -8.15
N ILE A 336 -24.97 -14.86 -8.01
CA ILE A 336 -23.62 -15.44 -8.09
C ILE A 336 -23.01 -15.16 -9.47
N ALA A 337 -23.76 -15.29 -10.55
CA ALA A 337 -23.27 -14.99 -11.90
C ALA A 337 -22.83 -13.52 -12.05
N GLN A 338 -23.61 -12.59 -11.50
CA GLN A 338 -23.27 -11.15 -11.52
C GLN A 338 -22.04 -10.86 -10.62
N LEU A 339 -21.97 -11.46 -9.43
CA LEU A 339 -20.83 -11.29 -8.52
C LEU A 339 -19.54 -11.85 -9.13
N LYS A 340 -19.61 -13.02 -9.80
CA LYS A 340 -18.47 -13.58 -10.56
C LYS A 340 -17.94 -12.59 -11.61
N ALA A 341 -18.83 -11.92 -12.32
CA ALA A 341 -18.41 -10.93 -13.32
C ALA A 341 -17.66 -9.76 -12.67
N ILE A 342 -18.14 -9.25 -11.53
CA ILE A 342 -17.48 -8.19 -10.77
C ILE A 342 -16.09 -8.63 -10.30
N ASP A 343 -16.01 -9.81 -9.65
CA ASP A 343 -14.76 -10.33 -9.12
C ASP A 343 -13.71 -10.58 -10.23
N LEU A 344 -14.16 -11.09 -11.40
CA LEU A 344 -13.29 -11.26 -12.57
C LEU A 344 -12.72 -9.93 -13.08
N TRP A 345 -13.52 -8.86 -13.08
CA TRP A 345 -13.03 -7.53 -13.42
C TRP A 345 -11.95 -7.04 -12.44
N HIS A 346 -12.13 -7.29 -11.15
CA HIS A 346 -11.08 -7.00 -10.17
C HIS A 346 -9.79 -7.76 -10.49
N MET A 347 -9.88 -9.06 -10.83
CA MET A 347 -8.69 -9.83 -11.21
C MET A 347 -8.03 -9.31 -12.49
N GLN A 348 -8.80 -8.87 -13.47
CA GLN A 348 -8.27 -8.25 -14.69
C GLN A 348 -7.56 -6.91 -14.40
N LEU A 349 -8.14 -6.07 -13.54
CA LEU A 349 -7.49 -4.82 -13.12
C LEU A 349 -6.17 -5.08 -12.37
N ILE A 350 -6.14 -6.10 -11.50
CA ILE A 350 -4.90 -6.54 -10.82
C ILE A 350 -3.89 -7.02 -11.86
N SER A 351 -4.29 -7.85 -12.83
CA SER A 351 -3.42 -8.33 -13.91
C SER A 351 -2.80 -7.17 -14.69
N GLY A 352 -3.61 -6.18 -15.05
CA GLY A 352 -3.15 -4.95 -15.72
C GLY A 352 -2.13 -4.18 -14.87
N MET A 353 -2.41 -3.99 -13.57
CA MET A 353 -1.51 -3.31 -12.63
C MET A 353 -0.16 -4.07 -12.50
N LEU A 354 -0.18 -5.40 -12.36
CA LEU A 354 1.04 -6.21 -12.30
C LEU A 354 1.86 -6.08 -13.59
N THR A 355 1.19 -6.07 -14.75
CA THR A 355 1.83 -5.86 -16.05
C THR A 355 2.54 -4.52 -16.10
N GLU A 356 1.86 -3.43 -15.72
CA GLU A 356 2.45 -2.09 -15.75
C GLU A 356 3.62 -1.96 -14.77
N LEU A 357 3.52 -2.48 -13.54
CA LEU A 357 4.62 -2.48 -12.57
C LEU A 357 5.83 -3.28 -13.05
N LYS A 358 5.60 -4.37 -13.81
CA LYS A 358 6.67 -5.19 -14.39
C LYS A 358 7.40 -4.48 -15.54
N ARG A 359 6.73 -3.59 -16.27
CA ARG A 359 7.32 -2.82 -17.39
C ARG A 359 8.31 -1.77 -16.91
N VAL A 360 8.10 -1.21 -15.74
CA VAL A 360 8.98 -0.18 -15.17
C VAL A 360 10.24 -0.83 -14.61
N LYS A 361 11.40 -0.35 -15.06
CA LYS A 361 12.73 -0.81 -14.60
C LYS A 361 13.35 0.19 -13.63
N GLU A 362 13.88 -0.31 -12.53
CA GLU A 362 14.56 0.46 -11.50
C GLU A 362 15.82 -0.27 -11.05
N GLN A 363 17.02 0.24 -11.39
CA GLN A 363 18.32 -0.31 -10.98
C GLN A 363 18.47 -1.83 -11.24
N GLY A 364 18.05 -2.29 -12.43
CA GLY A 364 18.16 -3.68 -12.84
C GLY A 364 16.98 -4.59 -12.52
N ASP A 365 16.17 -4.26 -11.51
CA ASP A 365 14.92 -4.97 -11.16
C ASP A 365 13.71 -4.33 -11.87
N THR A 366 12.55 -4.96 -11.75
CA THR A 366 11.27 -4.30 -12.08
C THR A 366 10.70 -3.56 -10.85
N LEU A 367 9.82 -2.60 -11.09
CA LEU A 367 9.10 -1.95 -10.00
C LEU A 367 8.24 -2.97 -9.22
N LEU A 368 7.75 -4.03 -9.89
CA LEU A 368 7.04 -5.14 -9.25
C LEU A 368 7.93 -5.92 -8.28
N ASP A 369 9.19 -6.22 -8.65
CA ASP A 369 10.14 -6.91 -7.77
C ASP A 369 10.46 -6.11 -6.49
N ARG A 370 10.15 -4.82 -6.51
CA ARG A 370 10.39 -3.88 -5.41
C ARG A 370 9.13 -3.45 -4.68
N THR A 371 7.96 -3.85 -5.17
CA THR A 371 6.66 -3.50 -4.62
C THR A 371 5.93 -4.75 -4.15
N MET A 372 5.65 -4.82 -2.86
CA MET A 372 4.80 -5.84 -2.25
C MET A 372 3.34 -5.44 -2.42
N ILE A 373 2.55 -6.26 -3.11
CA ILE A 373 1.14 -6.05 -3.33
C ILE A 373 0.37 -7.06 -2.50
N LEU A 374 -0.37 -6.58 -1.52
CA LEU A 374 -1.30 -7.36 -0.72
C LEU A 374 -2.72 -7.06 -1.20
N TYR A 375 -3.36 -8.01 -1.86
CA TYR A 375 -4.76 -7.92 -2.25
C TYR A 375 -5.56 -8.98 -1.50
N GLY A 376 -6.73 -8.60 -1.00
CA GLY A 376 -7.61 -9.54 -0.34
C GLY A 376 -8.88 -8.91 0.18
N SER A 377 -9.54 -9.65 1.06
CA SER A 377 -10.75 -9.19 1.75
C SER A 377 -10.66 -9.47 3.25
N ASN A 378 -11.36 -8.65 4.02
CA ASN A 378 -11.63 -8.88 5.43
C ASN A 378 -12.73 -9.94 5.68
N LEU A 379 -13.36 -10.44 4.61
CA LEU A 379 -14.39 -11.48 4.65
C LEU A 379 -13.92 -12.71 3.89
N GLY A 380 -13.90 -13.85 4.55
CA GLY A 380 -13.70 -15.14 3.92
C GLY A 380 -14.93 -15.61 3.12
N ASN A 381 -16.11 -15.14 3.54
CA ASN A 381 -17.37 -15.33 2.81
C ASN A 381 -18.33 -14.20 3.20
N ALA A 382 -18.62 -13.31 2.25
CA ALA A 382 -19.49 -12.16 2.49
C ALA A 382 -20.97 -12.56 2.72
N ASN A 383 -21.44 -13.63 2.05
CA ASN A 383 -22.83 -14.08 2.19
C ASN A 383 -23.16 -14.55 3.63
N THR A 384 -22.16 -14.98 4.38
CA THR A 384 -22.29 -15.47 5.76
C THR A 384 -21.53 -14.61 6.78
N HIS A 385 -20.91 -13.50 6.36
CA HIS A 385 -20.10 -12.61 7.21
C HIS A 385 -18.93 -13.29 7.92
N VAL A 386 -18.41 -14.39 7.38
CA VAL A 386 -17.28 -15.11 7.95
C VAL A 386 -16.00 -14.31 7.76
N THR A 387 -15.24 -14.12 8.84
CA THR A 387 -13.96 -13.38 8.89
C THR A 387 -12.74 -14.29 8.99
N THR A 388 -12.91 -15.58 8.74
CA THR A 388 -11.84 -16.60 8.70
C THR A 388 -11.62 -17.09 7.28
N ASN A 389 -10.47 -17.74 7.04
CA ASN A 389 -10.06 -18.22 5.71
C ASN A 389 -10.15 -17.10 4.66
N LEU A 390 -9.48 -15.96 4.96
CA LEU A 390 -9.53 -14.78 4.12
C LEU A 390 -8.91 -15.04 2.75
N PRO A 391 -9.53 -14.56 1.65
CA PRO A 391 -8.95 -14.65 0.31
C PRO A 391 -7.82 -13.64 0.17
N ILE A 392 -6.59 -14.13 0.26
CA ILE A 392 -5.37 -13.30 0.21
C ILE A 392 -4.52 -13.69 -0.98
N LEU A 393 -4.16 -12.71 -1.80
CA LEU A 393 -3.17 -12.76 -2.84
C LEU A 393 -2.05 -11.80 -2.50
N PHE A 394 -0.81 -12.28 -2.58
CA PHE A 394 0.38 -11.48 -2.32
C PHE A 394 1.35 -11.57 -3.49
N ALA A 395 1.72 -10.42 -4.09
CA ALA A 395 2.54 -10.38 -5.29
C ALA A 395 3.77 -9.48 -5.15
N GLY A 396 4.79 -9.76 -5.92
CA GLY A 396 5.99 -8.94 -6.08
C GLY A 396 6.90 -8.91 -4.84
N GLY A 397 7.57 -7.77 -4.61
CA GLY A 397 8.44 -7.56 -3.46
C GLY A 397 9.74 -8.38 -3.44
N GLY A 398 10.00 -9.22 -4.47
CA GLY A 398 11.18 -10.09 -4.55
C GLY A 398 11.09 -11.31 -3.63
N PHE A 399 9.90 -11.87 -3.47
CA PHE A 399 9.68 -13.18 -2.84
C PHE A 399 9.59 -14.30 -3.88
N LYS A 400 9.84 -15.53 -3.46
CA LYS A 400 9.65 -16.73 -4.29
C LYS A 400 8.18 -17.07 -4.37
N HIS A 401 7.53 -16.55 -5.39
CA HIS A 401 6.12 -16.75 -5.68
C HIS A 401 5.83 -18.03 -6.49
N GLY A 402 4.67 -18.06 -7.14
CA GLY A 402 4.23 -19.18 -7.99
C GLY A 402 3.64 -20.35 -7.22
N GLN A 403 3.00 -20.11 -6.08
CA GLN A 403 2.52 -21.15 -5.18
C GLN A 403 1.18 -20.81 -4.52
N HIS A 404 0.47 -21.86 -4.09
CA HIS A 404 -0.64 -21.77 -3.17
C HIS A 404 -0.19 -22.30 -1.79
N LEU A 405 -0.07 -21.42 -0.82
CA LEU A 405 0.22 -21.75 0.58
C LEU A 405 -1.10 -21.98 1.32
N ALA A 406 -1.42 -23.25 1.56
CA ALA A 406 -2.63 -23.65 2.25
C ALA A 406 -2.34 -24.00 3.71
N PHE A 407 -3.05 -23.34 4.61
CA PHE A 407 -3.06 -23.61 6.04
C PHE A 407 -4.38 -24.27 6.45
N ASP A 408 -4.50 -24.63 7.72
CA ASP A 408 -5.72 -25.22 8.28
C ASP A 408 -6.87 -24.21 8.25
N THR A 409 -7.96 -24.53 7.53
CA THR A 409 -9.13 -23.66 7.38
C THR A 409 -10.04 -23.62 8.61
N GLN A 410 -9.85 -24.55 9.58
CA GLN A 410 -10.57 -24.54 10.85
C GLN A 410 -9.78 -23.82 11.95
N ARG A 411 -8.46 -23.92 11.92
CA ARG A 411 -7.52 -23.27 12.83
C ARG A 411 -6.58 -22.38 12.04
N ASN A 412 -7.08 -21.24 11.61
CA ASN A 412 -6.39 -20.39 10.69
C ASN A 412 -5.02 -19.94 11.19
N TYR A 413 -4.06 -19.87 10.27
CA TYR A 413 -2.76 -19.32 10.51
C TYR A 413 -2.84 -17.78 10.58
N PRO A 414 -2.15 -17.11 11.52
CA PRO A 414 -2.24 -15.65 11.68
C PRO A 414 -1.77 -14.90 10.44
N LEU A 415 -2.68 -14.17 9.78
CA LEU A 415 -2.33 -13.30 8.65
C LEU A 415 -1.29 -12.21 9.02
N PRO A 416 -1.25 -11.66 10.26
CA PRO A 416 -0.19 -10.72 10.67
C PRO A 416 1.23 -11.27 10.57
N ASN A 417 1.44 -12.57 10.43
CA ASN A 417 2.75 -13.16 10.14
C ASN A 417 3.27 -12.71 8.76
N LEU A 418 2.35 -12.51 7.78
CA LEU A 418 2.72 -11.90 6.51
C LEU A 418 3.17 -10.45 6.70
N PHE A 419 2.53 -9.71 7.60
CA PHE A 419 2.89 -8.32 7.89
C PHE A 419 4.31 -8.22 8.47
N VAL A 420 4.70 -9.12 9.36
CA VAL A 420 6.10 -9.19 9.86
C VAL A 420 7.07 -9.45 8.70
N SER A 421 6.77 -10.40 7.81
CA SER A 421 7.60 -10.65 6.62
C SER A 421 7.71 -9.42 5.71
N MET A 422 6.61 -8.69 5.54
CA MET A 422 6.60 -7.45 4.76
C MET A 422 7.42 -6.34 5.41
N LEU A 423 7.32 -6.16 6.74
CA LEU A 423 8.11 -5.17 7.49
C LEU A 423 9.60 -5.45 7.37
N GLN A 424 10.02 -6.70 7.58
CA GLN A 424 11.43 -7.10 7.42
C GLN A 424 11.92 -6.88 5.99
N ARG A 425 11.07 -7.13 4.98
CA ARG A 425 11.38 -6.85 3.57
C ARG A 425 11.53 -5.36 3.29
N MET A 426 10.80 -4.49 3.99
CA MET A 426 10.96 -3.03 3.94
C MET A 426 12.23 -2.53 4.66
N GLY A 427 13.02 -3.43 5.27
CA GLY A 427 14.18 -3.08 6.08
C GLY A 427 13.81 -2.56 7.48
N ILE A 428 12.59 -2.80 7.93
CA ILE A 428 12.12 -2.45 9.27
C ILE A 428 12.32 -3.65 10.17
N GLU A 429 13.21 -3.53 11.16
CA GLU A 429 13.43 -4.55 12.16
C GLU A 429 12.18 -4.73 13.01
N SER A 430 11.52 -5.87 12.85
CA SER A 430 10.34 -6.24 13.62
C SER A 430 10.24 -7.77 13.68
N ASP A 431 10.05 -8.32 14.85
CA ASP A 431 9.78 -9.75 15.09
C ASP A 431 8.29 -10.00 15.40
N LYS A 432 7.52 -8.91 15.60
CA LYS A 432 6.12 -8.97 15.94
C LYS A 432 5.34 -7.79 15.37
N PHE A 433 4.11 -8.07 14.92
CA PHE A 433 3.10 -7.07 14.59
C PHE A 433 1.73 -7.59 15.04
N ALA A 434 1.02 -6.81 15.86
CA ALA A 434 -0.29 -7.18 16.41
C ALA A 434 -0.33 -8.62 16.96
N SER A 435 -1.22 -9.46 16.46
CA SER A 435 -1.41 -10.87 16.86
C SER A 435 -0.48 -11.86 16.15
N SER A 436 0.59 -11.39 15.49
CA SER A 436 1.56 -12.29 14.83
C SER A 436 2.30 -13.19 15.82
N THR A 437 2.71 -14.35 15.34
CA THR A 437 3.52 -15.34 16.06
C THR A 437 4.91 -15.52 15.45
N GLY A 438 5.28 -14.68 14.49
CA GLY A 438 6.53 -14.70 13.74
C GLY A 438 6.31 -14.25 12.30
N THR A 439 7.15 -14.73 11.37
CA THR A 439 7.02 -14.46 9.92
C THR A 439 6.07 -15.43 9.23
N MET A 440 5.68 -15.13 8.00
CA MET A 440 4.85 -16.02 7.17
C MET A 440 5.62 -17.28 6.77
N ARG A 441 5.12 -18.42 7.21
CA ARG A 441 5.73 -19.72 6.93
C ARG A 441 5.56 -20.10 5.46
N GLY A 442 6.62 -20.62 4.82
CA GLY A 442 6.60 -21.04 3.42
C GLY A 442 6.74 -19.90 2.38
N LEU A 443 6.81 -18.66 2.83
CA LEU A 443 7.10 -17.51 1.97
C LEU A 443 8.60 -17.17 2.08
N GLU A 444 9.36 -17.54 1.06
CA GLU A 444 10.80 -17.35 1.00
C GLU A 444 11.18 -16.13 0.16
N MET A 445 12.39 -15.62 0.38
CA MET A 445 12.98 -14.59 -0.48
C MET A 445 13.49 -15.21 -1.79
N ALA A 446 13.38 -14.44 -2.89
CA ALA A 446 13.91 -14.82 -4.21
C ALA A 446 15.43 -14.67 -4.29
#